data_3c284652f2dd0259c1c2411990d537b5
#
_entry.id   3c284652f2dd0259c1c2411990d537b5
#
_cell.length_a   1.000
_cell.length_b   1.000
_cell.length_c   1.000
_cell.angle_alpha   90.00
_cell.angle_beta   90.00
_cell.angle_gamma   90.00
#
_symmetry.space_group_name_H-M   'P 1'
#
loop_
_entity.id
_entity.type
_entity.pdbx_description
1 polymer ?
#
loop_
_entity_poly.entity_id
_entity_poly.type
_entity_poly.pdbx_seq_one_letter_code
_entity_poly.pdbx_strand_id
1 'polypeptide(L)'
;MSNRLDERTALRAYRRKTKEFSLDSRLLIGDNSTKVLKHQVSFISSLIILVLAVFSHAADDYFFRANELYDQGKYKESVPLYRAAIDEGRYEPFAWFNLGNALVQLGRKEVALVAYKRTVELLPKFVKAWLLMGDIYYPAGDPGEAIAAYKRALELGEENDHVHFALGECYMKGRDWTLAQKHFERALSLNPDRMDAWYGLAEVYEKLGDYEYAIKTLRNALQMTATAGADVHFTMAYYYRSMDSTRQSLNEMENGILMDPENVSARRYLAQMYLKEGSPWMAIFTLEEGLRHKKGLGDLNVDLGQIYFSQKRYDEALDCYMKAWLAGNSQGRIGAENVGHVYSNAGDDEKAEAIYKRIREKR
;
A
#
# COMPACT_ATOMS: atom_id res chain seq x y z
N MET A 1 -1.46 -4.17 21.70
CA MET A 1 -1.23 -4.81 23.02
C MET A 1 -0.40 -6.09 22.96
N SER A 2 -0.40 -6.84 21.89
CA SER A 2 0.39 -8.09 21.70
C SER A 2 1.92 -7.89 21.69
N ASN A 3 2.43 -6.77 21.19
CA ASN A 3 3.87 -6.50 21.08
C ASN A 3 4.63 -6.40 22.41
N ARG A 4 3.96 -5.98 23.49
CA ARG A 4 4.62 -5.81 24.81
C ARG A 4 4.86 -7.12 25.55
N LEU A 5 4.09 -8.19 25.25
CA LEU A 5 4.26 -9.51 25.90
C LEU A 5 5.48 -10.26 25.34
N ASP A 6 5.73 -10.18 24.04
CA ASP A 6 6.87 -10.85 23.38
C ASP A 6 8.22 -10.22 23.73
N GLU A 7 8.30 -8.87 23.74
CA GLU A 7 9.52 -8.16 24.16
C GLU A 7 9.87 -8.44 25.61
N ARG A 8 8.86 -8.46 26.51
CA ARG A 8 9.09 -8.78 27.93
C ARG A 8 9.56 -10.23 28.14
N THR A 9 9.08 -11.15 27.32
CA THR A 9 9.47 -12.57 27.38
C THR A 9 10.89 -12.76 26.85
N ALA A 10 11.24 -12.12 25.74
CA ALA A 10 12.58 -12.14 25.15
C ALA A 10 13.61 -11.43 26.06
N LEU A 11 13.24 -10.30 26.65
CA LEU A 11 14.05 -9.59 27.65
C LEU A 11 14.28 -10.43 28.93
N ARG A 12 13.27 -11.20 29.39
CA ARG A 12 13.43 -12.13 30.52
C ARG A 12 14.37 -13.29 30.18
N ALA A 13 14.29 -13.84 28.97
CA ALA A 13 15.19 -14.90 28.52
C ALA A 13 16.65 -14.41 28.38
N TYR A 14 16.85 -13.20 27.87
CA TYR A 14 18.17 -12.56 27.80
C TYR A 14 18.75 -12.29 29.19
N ARG A 15 17.96 -11.75 30.13
CA ARG A 15 18.37 -11.55 31.53
C ARG A 15 18.73 -12.86 32.24
N ARG A 16 18.12 -14.00 31.86
CA ARG A 16 18.46 -15.31 32.43
C ARG A 16 19.84 -15.79 31.95
N LYS A 17 20.16 -15.64 30.67
CA LYS A 17 21.46 -16.01 30.09
C LYS A 17 22.63 -15.19 30.66
N THR A 18 22.44 -13.88 30.89
CA THR A 18 23.49 -13.02 31.45
C THR A 18 23.74 -13.26 32.93
N LYS A 19 22.75 -13.82 33.69
CA LYS A 19 22.94 -14.23 35.06
C LYS A 19 23.75 -15.53 35.21
N GLU A 20 23.72 -16.41 34.22
CA GLU A 20 24.49 -17.68 34.28
C GLU A 20 26.01 -17.51 34.08
N PHE A 21 26.45 -16.36 33.56
CA PHE A 21 27.89 -16.04 33.39
C PHE A 21 28.57 -15.45 34.64
N SER A 22 27.87 -15.24 35.74
CA SER A 22 28.43 -14.56 36.94
C SER A 22 28.72 -15.43 38.12
N LEU A 23 28.74 -16.76 37.99
CA LEU A 23 28.98 -17.68 39.10
C LEU A 23 29.97 -18.77 38.74
N ASP A 24 31.28 -18.44 38.78
CA ASP A 24 32.32 -19.41 39.11
C ASP A 24 33.61 -18.69 39.53
N SER A 25 33.61 -18.22 40.78
CA SER A 25 34.83 -17.78 41.46
C SER A 25 34.92 -18.41 42.85
N ARG A 26 34.94 -19.74 42.88
CA ARG A 26 35.36 -20.49 44.06
C ARG A 26 36.58 -21.32 43.66
N LEU A 27 37.77 -20.74 43.91
CA LEU A 27 38.98 -21.55 44.23
C LEU A 27 40.11 -20.56 44.56
N LEU A 28 40.75 -20.88 45.73
CA LEU A 28 42.11 -20.62 46.21
C LEU A 28 42.22 -19.71 47.48
N ILE A 29 42.35 -20.34 48.58
CA ILE A 29 43.49 -20.69 49.48
C ILE A 29 43.87 -19.66 50.56
N GLY A 30 44.12 -20.15 51.80
CA GLY A 30 44.41 -19.46 53.00
C GLY A 30 45.86 -18.97 53.15
N ASP A 31 46.05 -18.00 53.95
CA ASP A 31 46.94 -17.81 55.06
C ASP A 31 47.05 -16.28 55.45
N ASN A 32 47.51 -15.98 56.65
CA ASN A 32 47.25 -14.72 57.36
C ASN A 32 47.85 -13.42 56.80
N SER A 33 48.70 -13.44 55.79
CA SER A 33 49.11 -12.25 54.98
C SER A 33 48.04 -11.81 53.97
N THR A 34 47.02 -12.64 53.78
CA THR A 34 45.94 -12.48 52.83
C THR A 34 44.71 -11.72 53.34
N LYS A 35 44.63 -11.40 54.65
CA LYS A 35 43.47 -10.63 55.17
C LYS A 35 43.35 -9.21 54.62
N VAL A 36 44.48 -8.51 54.50
CA VAL A 36 44.52 -7.16 53.96
C VAL A 36 44.29 -7.21 52.43
N LEU A 37 44.89 -8.21 51.75
CA LEU A 37 44.67 -8.43 50.32
C LEU A 37 43.22 -8.85 50.04
N LYS A 38 42.65 -9.71 50.88
CA LYS A 38 41.24 -10.10 50.80
C LYS A 38 40.27 -8.93 50.99
N HIS A 39 40.56 -8.04 51.95
CA HIS A 39 39.76 -6.80 52.09
C HIS A 39 39.93 -5.84 50.93
N GLN A 40 41.14 -5.66 50.37
CA GLN A 40 41.34 -4.85 49.21
C GLN A 40 40.72 -5.46 47.94
N VAL A 41 40.86 -6.76 47.72
CA VAL A 41 40.20 -7.48 46.60
C VAL A 41 38.69 -7.46 46.76
N SER A 42 38.15 -7.64 47.99
CA SER A 42 36.72 -7.53 48.25
C SER A 42 36.19 -6.12 48.06
N PHE A 43 36.97 -5.09 48.44
CA PHE A 43 36.61 -3.68 48.24
C PHE A 43 36.65 -3.32 46.73
N ILE A 44 37.68 -3.76 46.00
CA ILE A 44 37.81 -3.55 44.56
C ILE A 44 36.73 -4.29 43.82
N SER A 45 36.42 -5.55 44.18
CA SER A 45 35.32 -6.30 43.56
C SER A 45 33.96 -5.68 43.88
N SER A 46 33.75 -5.19 45.11
CA SER A 46 32.53 -4.46 45.49
C SER A 46 32.40 -3.12 44.75
N LEU A 47 33.54 -2.41 44.55
CA LEU A 47 33.57 -1.18 43.80
C LEU A 47 33.30 -1.43 42.28
N ILE A 48 33.89 -2.50 41.73
CA ILE A 48 33.63 -2.94 40.36
C ILE A 48 32.15 -3.36 40.19
N ILE A 49 31.58 -4.09 41.15
CA ILE A 49 30.17 -4.47 41.13
C ILE A 49 29.28 -3.23 41.26
N LEU A 50 29.62 -2.28 42.12
CA LEU A 50 28.91 -1.00 42.26
C LEU A 50 28.99 -0.16 40.97
N VAL A 51 30.19 -0.05 40.38
CA VAL A 51 30.40 0.64 39.12
C VAL A 51 29.65 -0.03 37.99
N LEU A 52 29.71 -1.38 37.89
CA LEU A 52 28.95 -2.13 36.92
C LEU A 52 27.44 -2.02 37.18
N ALA A 53 26.97 -1.93 38.43
CA ALA A 53 25.58 -1.71 38.78
C ALA A 53 25.10 -0.30 38.41
N VAL A 54 25.94 0.74 38.60
CA VAL A 54 25.63 2.12 38.19
C VAL A 54 25.60 2.24 36.67
N PHE A 55 26.59 1.68 35.97
CA PHE A 55 26.57 1.63 34.50
C PHE A 55 25.39 0.81 33.96
N SER A 56 25.01 -0.28 34.65
CA SER A 56 23.83 -1.07 34.27
C SER A 56 22.51 -0.32 34.48
N HIS A 57 22.42 0.57 35.48
CA HIS A 57 21.24 1.41 35.71
C HIS A 57 21.15 2.54 34.66
N ALA A 58 22.29 3.12 34.26
CA ALA A 58 22.34 4.17 33.25
C ALA A 58 21.91 3.63 31.88
N ALA A 59 22.35 2.40 31.50
CA ALA A 59 21.96 1.75 30.24
C ALA A 59 20.47 1.41 30.21
N ASP A 60 19.90 0.96 31.33
CA ASP A 60 18.46 0.75 31.46
C ASP A 60 17.70 2.06 31.26
N ASP A 61 18.26 3.19 31.73
CA ASP A 61 17.64 4.50 31.59
C ASP A 61 17.62 4.97 30.12
N TYR A 62 18.70 4.89 29.38
CA TYR A 62 18.71 5.32 27.96
C TYR A 62 17.76 4.49 27.10
N PHE A 63 17.77 3.17 27.21
CA PHE A 63 16.89 2.29 26.43
C PHE A 63 15.41 2.52 26.76
N PHE A 64 15.06 2.55 28.05
CA PHE A 64 13.66 2.73 28.47
C PHE A 64 13.17 4.16 28.18
N ARG A 65 14.01 5.16 28.40
CA ARG A 65 13.69 6.55 28.08
C ARG A 65 13.54 6.77 26.57
N ALA A 66 14.34 6.09 25.75
CA ALA A 66 14.17 6.11 24.30
C ALA A 66 12.84 5.51 23.88
N ASN A 67 12.41 4.38 24.51
CA ASN A 67 11.10 3.76 24.27
C ASN A 67 9.94 4.68 24.69
N GLU A 68 10.06 5.37 25.83
CA GLU A 68 9.05 6.36 26.25
C GLU A 68 8.90 7.50 25.24
N LEU A 69 10.00 8.03 24.73
CA LEU A 69 9.96 9.06 23.69
C LEU A 69 9.39 8.52 22.37
N TYR A 70 9.73 7.31 22.00
CA TYR A 70 9.17 6.64 20.83
C TYR A 70 7.66 6.48 20.96
N ASP A 71 7.16 5.98 22.11
CA ASP A 71 5.72 5.80 22.40
C ASP A 71 4.96 7.15 22.40
N GLN A 72 5.65 8.26 22.71
CA GLN A 72 5.12 9.62 22.62
C GLN A 72 5.17 10.21 21.19
N GLY A 73 5.66 9.47 20.19
CA GLY A 73 5.86 9.95 18.82
C GLY A 73 7.07 10.88 18.65
N LYS A 74 7.89 11.04 19.66
CA LYS A 74 9.10 11.90 19.64
C LYS A 74 10.30 11.15 19.07
N TYR A 75 10.14 10.66 17.84
CA TYR A 75 11.12 9.80 17.18
C TYR A 75 12.49 10.43 17.02
N LYS A 76 12.54 11.74 16.72
CA LYS A 76 13.80 12.47 16.57
C LYS A 76 14.60 12.52 17.88
N GLU A 77 13.92 12.62 19.00
CA GLU A 77 14.52 12.68 20.34
C GLU A 77 14.92 11.28 20.85
N SER A 78 14.22 10.21 20.44
CA SER A 78 14.53 8.85 20.84
C SER A 78 15.81 8.31 20.19
N VAL A 79 16.14 8.74 18.95
CA VAL A 79 17.31 8.26 18.19
C VAL A 79 18.65 8.40 18.95
N PRO A 80 19.04 9.56 19.51
CA PRO A 80 20.29 9.67 20.25
C PRO A 80 20.33 8.78 21.50
N LEU A 81 19.19 8.56 22.15
CA LEU A 81 19.13 7.69 23.34
C LEU A 81 19.27 6.21 22.96
N TYR A 82 18.66 5.76 21.86
CA TYR A 82 18.91 4.40 21.36
C TYR A 82 20.38 4.19 21.00
N ARG A 83 21.05 5.17 20.41
CA ARG A 83 22.50 5.10 20.14
C ARG A 83 23.31 5.00 21.43
N ALA A 84 22.99 5.81 22.44
CA ALA A 84 23.66 5.72 23.74
C ALA A 84 23.45 4.34 24.38
N ALA A 85 22.24 3.77 24.30
CA ALA A 85 21.96 2.42 24.79
C ALA A 85 22.74 1.33 24.02
N ILE A 86 22.98 1.52 22.71
CA ILE A 86 23.82 0.64 21.89
C ILE A 86 25.28 0.73 22.33
N ASP A 87 25.80 1.93 22.54
CA ASP A 87 27.20 2.16 22.96
C ASP A 87 27.47 1.52 24.32
N GLU A 88 26.48 1.44 25.21
CA GLU A 88 26.57 0.74 26.49
C GLU A 88 26.43 -0.78 26.41
N GLY A 89 25.98 -1.33 25.27
CA GLY A 89 25.97 -2.76 24.91
C GLY A 89 24.97 -3.64 25.65
N ARG A 90 24.15 -3.12 26.57
CA ARG A 90 23.31 -3.97 27.45
C ARG A 90 22.05 -4.53 26.79
N TYR A 91 21.37 -3.77 25.96
CA TYR A 91 20.19 -4.13 25.17
C TYR A 91 20.46 -3.95 23.68
N GLU A 92 21.70 -4.10 23.28
CA GLU A 92 22.17 -3.77 21.94
C GLU A 92 21.27 -4.28 20.82
N PRO A 93 20.84 -5.54 20.74
CA PRO A 93 20.00 -6.00 19.64
C PRO A 93 18.63 -5.31 19.60
N PHE A 94 18.03 -5.08 20.75
CA PHE A 94 16.71 -4.43 20.85
C PHE A 94 16.82 -2.91 20.63
N ALA A 95 17.92 -2.30 21.06
CA ALA A 95 18.18 -0.90 20.81
C ALA A 95 18.42 -0.64 19.31
N TRP A 96 19.15 -1.52 18.62
CA TRP A 96 19.28 -1.49 17.16
C TRP A 96 17.92 -1.63 16.47
N PHE A 97 17.08 -2.59 16.88
CA PHE A 97 15.75 -2.78 16.33
C PHE A 97 14.88 -1.53 16.50
N ASN A 98 14.80 -0.99 17.72
CA ASN A 98 13.97 0.18 18.02
C ASN A 98 14.53 1.45 17.38
N LEU A 99 15.85 1.57 17.23
CA LEU A 99 16.48 2.62 16.42
C LEU A 99 16.00 2.54 14.96
N GLY A 100 15.99 1.33 14.40
CA GLY A 100 15.44 1.08 13.05
C GLY A 100 13.99 1.55 12.93
N ASN A 101 13.14 1.19 13.90
CA ASN A 101 11.75 1.62 13.94
C ASN A 101 11.62 3.17 13.98
N ALA A 102 12.40 3.83 14.84
CA ALA A 102 12.40 5.29 14.95
C ALA A 102 12.85 5.95 13.63
N LEU A 103 13.84 5.37 12.96
CA LEU A 103 14.34 5.87 11.67
C LEU A 103 13.30 5.69 10.53
N VAL A 104 12.54 4.60 10.54
CA VAL A 104 11.41 4.40 9.60
C VAL A 104 10.36 5.48 9.79
N GLN A 105 9.98 5.79 11.04
CA GLN A 105 9.01 6.86 11.34
C GLN A 105 9.52 8.25 10.90
N LEU A 106 10.83 8.44 10.85
CA LEU A 106 11.48 9.64 10.32
C LEU A 106 11.69 9.61 8.80
N GLY A 107 11.22 8.60 8.09
CA GLY A 107 11.38 8.43 6.64
C GLY A 107 12.80 8.02 6.20
N ARG A 108 13.69 7.63 7.14
CA ARG A 108 15.09 7.27 6.88
C ARG A 108 15.26 5.76 6.69
N LYS A 109 14.58 5.21 5.68
CA LYS A 109 14.46 3.76 5.47
C LYS A 109 15.81 3.06 5.23
N GLU A 110 16.71 3.67 4.46
CA GLU A 110 18.04 3.12 4.16
C GLU A 110 18.90 2.99 5.42
N VAL A 111 18.82 3.97 6.31
CA VAL A 111 19.54 3.93 7.60
C VAL A 111 18.89 2.92 8.55
N ALA A 112 17.58 2.79 8.51
CA ALA A 112 16.85 1.78 9.29
C ALA A 112 17.25 0.36 8.89
N LEU A 113 17.49 0.09 7.59
CA LEU A 113 18.00 -1.20 7.12
C LEU A 113 19.32 -1.59 7.77
N VAL A 114 20.23 -0.62 7.96
CA VAL A 114 21.51 -0.88 8.65
C VAL A 114 21.26 -1.33 10.09
N ALA A 115 20.31 -0.67 10.76
CA ALA A 115 19.95 -1.02 12.13
C ALA A 115 19.29 -2.40 12.22
N TYR A 116 18.38 -2.74 11.31
CA TYR A 116 17.77 -4.08 11.28
C TYR A 116 18.76 -5.17 10.91
N LYS A 117 19.69 -4.94 9.94
CA LYS A 117 20.78 -5.86 9.63
C LYS A 117 21.60 -6.15 10.88
N ARG A 118 21.95 -5.13 11.63
CA ARG A 118 22.69 -5.30 12.88
C ARG A 118 21.90 -6.10 13.91
N THR A 119 20.58 -5.87 13.97
CA THR A 119 19.68 -6.66 14.84
C THR A 119 19.75 -8.15 14.51
N VAL A 120 19.65 -8.52 13.23
CA VAL A 120 19.63 -9.94 12.82
C VAL A 120 21.02 -10.59 12.85
N GLU A 121 22.10 -9.82 12.74
CA GLU A 121 23.46 -10.31 13.01
C GLU A 121 23.61 -10.74 14.48
N LEU A 122 23.09 -9.94 15.41
CA LEU A 122 23.14 -10.21 16.84
C LEU A 122 22.08 -11.24 17.29
N LEU A 123 20.91 -11.21 16.68
CA LEU A 123 19.78 -12.11 16.94
C LEU A 123 19.20 -12.67 15.63
N PRO A 124 19.81 -13.72 15.04
CA PRO A 124 19.41 -14.26 13.72
C PRO A 124 17.96 -14.80 13.67
N LYS A 125 17.35 -15.05 14.84
CA LYS A 125 15.97 -15.54 14.98
C LYS A 125 14.97 -14.41 15.27
N PHE A 126 15.36 -13.15 15.17
CA PHE A 126 14.46 -12.03 15.44
C PHE A 126 13.59 -11.73 14.21
N VAL A 127 12.47 -12.43 14.13
CA VAL A 127 11.56 -12.47 12.98
C VAL A 127 11.13 -11.09 12.52
N LYS A 128 10.76 -10.21 13.46
CA LYS A 128 10.26 -8.85 13.14
C LYS A 128 11.26 -8.01 12.34
N ALA A 129 12.57 -8.16 12.62
CA ALA A 129 13.57 -7.42 11.85
C ALA A 129 13.64 -7.94 10.41
N TRP A 130 13.54 -9.26 10.17
CA TRP A 130 13.48 -9.84 8.83
C TRP A 130 12.26 -9.35 8.05
N LEU A 131 11.08 -9.29 8.68
CA LEU A 131 9.87 -8.74 8.06
C LEU A 131 10.05 -7.29 7.62
N LEU A 132 10.49 -6.43 8.55
CA LEU A 132 10.67 -5.01 8.28
C LEU A 132 11.77 -4.73 7.25
N MET A 133 12.80 -5.58 7.16
CA MET A 133 13.78 -5.51 6.08
C MET A 133 13.10 -5.79 4.73
N GLY A 134 12.27 -6.82 4.64
CA GLY A 134 11.48 -7.13 3.45
C GLY A 134 10.59 -5.96 3.04
N ASP A 135 9.86 -5.36 4.00
CA ASP A 135 8.97 -4.21 3.79
C ASP A 135 9.70 -2.94 3.32
N ILE A 136 11.00 -2.83 3.55
CA ILE A 136 11.82 -1.74 3.04
C ILE A 136 12.42 -2.09 1.67
N TYR A 137 12.94 -3.29 1.48
CA TYR A 137 13.56 -3.70 0.22
C TYR A 137 12.58 -3.74 -0.95
N TYR A 138 11.36 -4.22 -0.71
CA TYR A 138 10.36 -4.35 -1.78
C TYR A 138 10.03 -3.02 -2.48
N PRO A 139 9.62 -1.95 -1.77
CA PRO A 139 9.37 -0.65 -2.41
C PRO A 139 10.63 0.06 -2.88
N ALA A 140 11.83 -0.28 -2.34
CA ALA A 140 13.10 0.25 -2.82
C ALA A 140 13.53 -0.31 -4.19
N GLY A 141 12.85 -1.33 -4.69
CA GLY A 141 13.14 -1.93 -5.99
C GLY A 141 14.13 -3.09 -5.93
N ASP A 142 14.36 -3.65 -4.76
CA ASP A 142 15.27 -4.78 -4.51
C ASP A 142 14.47 -6.07 -4.18
N PRO A 143 13.71 -6.64 -5.15
CA PRO A 143 12.84 -7.78 -4.89
C PRO A 143 13.61 -9.04 -4.45
N GLY A 144 14.87 -9.20 -4.85
CA GLY A 144 15.71 -10.32 -4.43
C GLY A 144 16.01 -10.32 -2.94
N GLU A 145 16.42 -9.17 -2.40
CA GLU A 145 16.65 -8.98 -0.97
C GLU A 145 15.35 -9.09 -0.15
N ALA A 146 14.25 -8.54 -0.69
CA ALA A 146 12.94 -8.67 -0.06
C ALA A 146 12.52 -10.15 0.05
N ILE A 147 12.65 -10.93 -1.03
CA ILE A 147 12.37 -12.38 -1.04
C ILE A 147 13.22 -13.09 0.01
N ALA A 148 14.52 -12.80 0.08
CA ALA A 148 15.42 -13.44 1.04
C ALA A 148 14.97 -13.15 2.48
N ALA A 149 14.63 -11.90 2.78
CA ALA A 149 14.18 -11.48 4.10
C ALA A 149 12.83 -12.13 4.49
N TYR A 150 11.83 -12.11 3.61
CA TYR A 150 10.52 -12.73 3.87
C TYR A 150 10.61 -14.26 3.98
N LYS A 151 11.41 -14.93 3.13
CA LYS A 151 11.67 -16.38 3.27
C LYS A 151 12.28 -16.71 4.63
N ARG A 152 13.21 -15.90 5.08
CA ARG A 152 13.80 -16.08 6.39
C ARG A 152 12.78 -15.92 7.52
N ALA A 153 11.85 -14.99 7.40
CA ALA A 153 10.75 -14.84 8.36
C ALA A 153 9.84 -16.09 8.37
N LEU A 154 9.49 -16.64 7.20
CA LEU A 154 8.71 -17.88 7.08
C LEU A 154 9.44 -19.09 7.71
N GLU A 155 10.74 -19.28 7.46
CA GLU A 155 11.56 -20.33 8.08
C GLU A 155 11.57 -20.25 9.61
N LEU A 156 11.40 -19.06 10.15
CA LEU A 156 11.33 -18.80 11.59
C LEU A 156 9.90 -18.94 12.17
N GLY A 157 8.93 -19.31 11.34
CA GLY A 157 7.56 -19.59 11.73
C GLY A 157 6.58 -18.42 11.63
N GLU A 158 6.98 -17.32 11.00
CA GLU A 158 6.09 -16.18 10.78
C GLU A 158 5.25 -16.39 9.51
N GLU A 159 4.20 -17.16 9.63
CA GLU A 159 3.29 -17.45 8.53
C GLU A 159 2.02 -16.60 8.67
N ASN A 160 1.92 -15.52 7.88
CA ASN A 160 0.75 -14.67 7.82
C ASN A 160 0.48 -14.22 6.37
N ASP A 161 -0.72 -13.67 6.13
CA ASP A 161 -1.16 -13.23 4.82
C ASP A 161 -0.30 -12.11 4.23
N HIS A 162 0.24 -11.22 5.07
CA HIS A 162 1.10 -10.12 4.63
C HIS A 162 2.39 -10.64 3.99
N VAL A 163 3.07 -11.59 4.63
CA VAL A 163 4.33 -12.16 4.11
C VAL A 163 4.10 -12.86 2.78
N HIS A 164 3.03 -13.63 2.69
CA HIS A 164 2.71 -14.34 1.46
C HIS A 164 2.29 -13.39 0.35
N PHE A 165 1.48 -12.37 0.64
CA PHE A 165 1.14 -11.32 -0.32
C PHE A 165 2.39 -10.61 -0.84
N ALA A 166 3.28 -10.16 0.05
CA ALA A 166 4.51 -9.45 -0.32
C ALA A 166 5.47 -10.33 -1.16
N LEU A 167 5.57 -11.64 -0.85
CA LEU A 167 6.30 -12.59 -1.68
C LEU A 167 5.66 -12.75 -3.07
N GLY A 168 4.33 -12.83 -3.14
CA GLY A 168 3.59 -12.85 -4.40
C GLY A 168 3.95 -11.66 -5.28
N GLU A 169 3.91 -10.45 -4.73
CA GLU A 169 4.30 -9.21 -5.39
C GLU A 169 5.77 -9.20 -5.85
N CYS A 170 6.69 -9.71 -5.01
CA CYS A 170 8.10 -9.81 -5.37
C CYS A 170 8.31 -10.75 -6.56
N TYR A 171 7.64 -11.91 -6.56
CA TYR A 171 7.70 -12.87 -7.67
C TYR A 171 7.02 -12.35 -8.93
N MET A 172 5.94 -11.57 -8.81
CA MET A 172 5.33 -10.86 -9.93
C MET A 172 6.33 -9.92 -10.62
N LYS A 173 7.06 -9.11 -9.85
CA LYS A 173 8.13 -8.25 -10.40
C LYS A 173 9.25 -9.07 -11.06
N GLY A 174 9.58 -10.23 -10.49
CA GLY A 174 10.54 -11.18 -11.04
C GLY A 174 10.01 -12.00 -12.22
N ARG A 175 8.73 -11.87 -12.58
CA ARG A 175 8.02 -12.65 -13.61
C ARG A 175 8.01 -14.16 -13.35
N ASP A 176 8.15 -14.56 -12.09
CA ASP A 176 7.93 -15.95 -11.67
C ASP A 176 6.46 -16.14 -11.31
N TRP A 177 5.64 -16.29 -12.36
CA TRP A 177 4.16 -16.35 -12.22
C TRP A 177 3.71 -17.53 -11.36
N THR A 178 4.45 -18.66 -11.44
CA THR A 178 4.12 -19.87 -10.66
C THR A 178 4.29 -19.65 -9.16
N LEU A 179 5.41 -19.04 -8.76
CA LEU A 179 5.62 -18.73 -7.35
C LEU A 179 4.71 -17.59 -6.88
N ALA A 180 4.47 -16.58 -7.73
CA ALA A 180 3.52 -15.52 -7.43
C ALA A 180 2.12 -16.07 -7.13
N GLN A 181 1.60 -16.94 -8.03
CA GLN A 181 0.31 -17.62 -7.85
C GLN A 181 0.26 -18.35 -6.50
N LYS A 182 1.23 -19.23 -6.24
CA LYS A 182 1.29 -20.01 -5.00
C LYS A 182 1.22 -19.12 -3.75
N HIS A 183 1.93 -18.01 -3.76
CA HIS A 183 1.99 -17.12 -2.61
C HIS A 183 0.70 -16.29 -2.46
N PHE A 184 0.08 -15.81 -3.54
CA PHE A 184 -1.23 -15.15 -3.46
C PHE A 184 -2.32 -16.11 -2.99
N GLU A 185 -2.36 -17.35 -3.50
CA GLU A 185 -3.30 -18.38 -3.03
C GLU A 185 -3.12 -18.65 -1.54
N ARG A 186 -1.86 -18.70 -1.06
CA ARG A 186 -1.61 -18.89 0.37
C ARG A 186 -2.04 -17.68 1.19
N ALA A 187 -1.79 -16.46 0.73
CA ALA A 187 -2.27 -15.24 1.37
C ALA A 187 -3.79 -15.25 1.52
N LEU A 188 -4.52 -15.60 0.45
CA LEU A 188 -5.97 -15.71 0.44
C LEU A 188 -6.51 -16.84 1.32
N SER A 189 -5.77 -17.94 1.45
CA SER A 189 -6.15 -19.03 2.38
C SER A 189 -6.04 -18.62 3.85
N LEU A 190 -5.14 -17.67 4.17
CA LEU A 190 -4.94 -17.11 5.51
C LEU A 190 -5.88 -15.94 5.78
N ASN A 191 -6.14 -15.13 4.78
CA ASN A 191 -7.02 -13.97 4.87
C ASN A 191 -7.81 -13.78 3.56
N PRO A 192 -9.02 -14.35 3.45
CA PRO A 192 -9.86 -14.19 2.26
C PRO A 192 -10.31 -12.75 1.98
N ASP A 193 -10.29 -11.86 2.99
CA ASP A 193 -10.69 -10.45 2.85
C ASP A 193 -9.62 -9.57 2.23
N ARG A 194 -8.44 -10.11 1.92
CA ARG A 194 -7.34 -9.36 1.30
C ARG A 194 -7.58 -9.16 -0.19
N MET A 195 -8.26 -8.07 -0.53
CA MET A 195 -8.58 -7.74 -1.94
C MET A 195 -7.33 -7.59 -2.83
N ASP A 196 -6.24 -7.04 -2.30
CA ASP A 196 -4.98 -6.89 -3.06
C ASP A 196 -4.46 -8.24 -3.57
N ALA A 197 -4.61 -9.31 -2.77
CA ALA A 197 -4.18 -10.66 -3.16
C ALA A 197 -5.11 -11.26 -4.23
N TRP A 198 -6.41 -10.94 -4.22
CA TRP A 198 -7.32 -11.34 -5.29
C TRP A 198 -6.95 -10.67 -6.62
N TYR A 199 -6.64 -9.37 -6.59
CA TYR A 199 -6.18 -8.66 -7.79
C TYR A 199 -4.81 -9.17 -8.25
N GLY A 200 -3.86 -9.38 -7.33
CA GLY A 200 -2.56 -9.95 -7.67
C GLY A 200 -2.66 -11.34 -8.33
N LEU A 201 -3.53 -12.21 -7.79
CA LEU A 201 -3.78 -13.53 -8.39
C LEU A 201 -4.44 -13.43 -9.77
N ALA A 202 -5.41 -12.53 -9.93
CA ALA A 202 -6.04 -12.30 -11.23
C ALA A 202 -5.04 -11.72 -12.26
N GLU A 203 -4.14 -10.82 -11.84
CA GLU A 203 -3.07 -10.30 -12.70
C GLU A 203 -2.07 -11.40 -13.10
N VAL A 204 -1.74 -12.34 -12.21
CA VAL A 204 -0.92 -13.51 -12.58
C VAL A 204 -1.56 -14.26 -13.74
N TYR A 205 -2.85 -14.57 -13.65
CA TYR A 205 -3.57 -15.25 -14.75
C TYR A 205 -3.63 -14.40 -16.02
N GLU A 206 -3.77 -13.08 -15.91
CA GLU A 206 -3.68 -12.16 -17.05
C GLU A 206 -2.30 -12.27 -17.74
N LYS A 207 -1.20 -12.25 -16.97
CA LYS A 207 0.16 -12.39 -17.54
C LYS A 207 0.42 -13.75 -18.18
N LEU A 208 -0.31 -14.78 -17.74
CA LEU A 208 -0.30 -16.10 -18.36
C LEU A 208 -1.21 -16.18 -19.59
N GLY A 209 -2.01 -15.15 -19.88
CA GLY A 209 -2.99 -15.12 -20.96
C GLY A 209 -4.28 -15.88 -20.64
N ASP A 210 -4.47 -16.29 -19.40
CA ASP A 210 -5.63 -17.07 -18.96
C ASP A 210 -6.70 -16.18 -18.32
N TYR A 211 -7.35 -15.39 -19.16
CA TYR A 211 -8.39 -14.46 -18.73
C TYR A 211 -9.61 -15.13 -18.07
N GLU A 212 -9.89 -16.38 -18.43
CA GLU A 212 -11.00 -17.13 -17.82
C GLU A 212 -10.75 -17.37 -16.34
N TYR A 213 -9.52 -17.81 -15.98
CA TYR A 213 -9.13 -17.99 -14.58
C TYR A 213 -9.02 -16.66 -13.84
N ALA A 214 -8.57 -15.59 -14.50
CA ALA A 214 -8.56 -14.25 -13.92
C ALA A 214 -9.97 -13.79 -13.52
N ILE A 215 -10.95 -13.96 -14.43
CA ILE A 215 -12.37 -13.65 -14.18
C ILE A 215 -12.93 -14.54 -13.06
N LYS A 216 -12.63 -15.84 -13.07
CA LYS A 216 -13.07 -16.78 -12.03
C LYS A 216 -12.52 -16.36 -10.66
N THR A 217 -11.27 -15.94 -10.60
CA THR A 217 -10.63 -15.44 -9.37
C THR A 217 -11.38 -14.23 -8.82
N LEU A 218 -11.69 -13.24 -9.65
CA LEU A 218 -12.43 -12.05 -9.23
C LEU A 218 -13.89 -12.37 -8.84
N ARG A 219 -14.54 -13.32 -9.48
CA ARG A 219 -15.87 -13.81 -9.05
C ARG A 219 -15.82 -14.46 -7.68
N ASN A 220 -14.77 -15.22 -7.39
CA ASN A 220 -14.58 -15.78 -6.05
C ASN A 220 -14.41 -14.66 -5.01
N ALA A 221 -13.68 -13.58 -5.34
CA ALA A 221 -13.56 -12.42 -4.47
C ALA A 221 -14.92 -11.82 -4.11
N LEU A 222 -15.82 -11.65 -5.11
CA LEU A 222 -17.20 -11.16 -4.88
C LEU A 222 -18.04 -12.07 -3.97
N GLN A 223 -17.72 -13.36 -3.90
CA GLN A 223 -18.43 -14.32 -3.05
C GLN A 223 -17.84 -14.45 -1.65
N MET A 224 -16.52 -14.28 -1.53
CA MET A 224 -15.76 -14.58 -0.31
C MET A 224 -15.55 -13.37 0.58
N THR A 225 -15.67 -12.16 0.04
CA THR A 225 -15.38 -10.92 0.79
C THR A 225 -16.44 -9.86 0.58
N ALA A 226 -16.82 -9.19 1.66
CA ALA A 226 -17.72 -8.03 1.60
C ALA A 226 -17.02 -6.74 1.12
N THR A 227 -15.70 -6.74 1.01
CA THR A 227 -14.91 -5.58 0.57
C THR A 227 -14.79 -5.47 -0.95
N ALA A 228 -15.24 -6.49 -1.70
CA ALA A 228 -15.27 -6.46 -3.16
C ALA A 228 -16.26 -5.39 -3.66
N GLY A 229 -15.75 -4.40 -4.35
CA GLY A 229 -16.51 -3.25 -4.83
C GLY A 229 -16.66 -3.21 -6.35
N ALA A 230 -17.09 -2.06 -6.87
CA ALA A 230 -17.29 -1.80 -8.29
C ALA A 230 -16.05 -2.11 -9.15
N ASP A 231 -14.85 -1.89 -8.60
CA ASP A 231 -13.59 -2.10 -9.31
C ASP A 231 -13.39 -3.56 -9.76
N VAL A 232 -13.94 -4.52 -9.02
CA VAL A 232 -13.89 -5.94 -9.41
C VAL A 232 -14.64 -6.15 -10.73
N HIS A 233 -15.83 -5.55 -10.86
CA HIS A 233 -16.63 -5.62 -12.08
C HIS A 233 -15.93 -4.90 -13.25
N PHE A 234 -15.33 -3.75 -13.01
CA PHE A 234 -14.58 -3.03 -14.06
C PHE A 234 -13.36 -3.82 -14.54
N THR A 235 -12.67 -4.52 -13.63
CA THR A 235 -11.54 -5.38 -13.99
C THR A 235 -11.99 -6.61 -14.77
N MET A 236 -13.11 -7.25 -14.37
CA MET A 236 -13.69 -8.34 -15.15
C MET A 236 -14.15 -7.88 -16.54
N ALA A 237 -14.72 -6.68 -16.65
CA ALA A 237 -15.10 -6.10 -17.93
C ALA A 237 -13.90 -5.92 -18.87
N TYR A 238 -12.76 -5.48 -18.31
CA TYR A 238 -11.51 -5.40 -19.06
C TYR A 238 -11.05 -6.78 -19.57
N TYR A 239 -11.07 -7.83 -18.72
CA TYR A 239 -10.70 -9.18 -19.15
C TYR A 239 -11.64 -9.75 -20.20
N TYR A 240 -12.95 -9.57 -20.06
CA TYR A 240 -13.90 -9.97 -21.10
C TYR A 240 -13.65 -9.27 -22.43
N ARG A 241 -13.30 -8.00 -22.41
CA ARG A 241 -12.95 -7.28 -23.62
C ARG A 241 -11.66 -7.83 -24.26
N SER A 242 -10.68 -8.22 -23.46
CA SER A 242 -9.44 -8.84 -23.95
C SER A 242 -9.69 -10.20 -24.61
N MET A 243 -10.85 -10.82 -24.32
CA MET A 243 -11.34 -12.05 -24.94
C MET A 243 -12.34 -11.80 -26.09
N ASP A 244 -12.47 -10.58 -26.57
CA ASP A 244 -13.50 -10.15 -27.55
C ASP A 244 -14.94 -10.48 -27.14
N SER A 245 -15.17 -10.68 -25.84
CA SER A 245 -16.47 -11.02 -25.27
C SER A 245 -17.25 -9.75 -24.88
N THR A 246 -17.61 -8.95 -25.91
CA THR A 246 -18.18 -7.60 -25.73
C THR A 246 -19.44 -7.60 -24.85
N ARG A 247 -20.34 -8.55 -25.05
CA ARG A 247 -21.60 -8.60 -24.28
C ARG A 247 -21.37 -8.79 -22.79
N GLN A 248 -20.45 -9.69 -22.41
CA GLN A 248 -20.09 -9.90 -21.01
C GLN A 248 -19.37 -8.69 -20.44
N SER A 249 -18.50 -8.07 -21.23
CA SER A 249 -17.81 -6.83 -20.84
C SER A 249 -18.79 -5.70 -20.53
N LEU A 250 -19.80 -5.49 -21.39
CA LEU A 250 -20.86 -4.49 -21.15
C LEU A 250 -21.62 -4.78 -19.86
N ASN A 251 -22.04 -6.03 -19.65
CA ASN A 251 -22.77 -6.43 -18.45
C ASN A 251 -21.95 -6.18 -17.16
N GLU A 252 -20.67 -6.49 -17.16
CA GLU A 252 -19.82 -6.23 -15.99
C GLU A 252 -19.60 -4.72 -15.77
N MET A 253 -19.47 -3.92 -16.83
CA MET A 253 -19.44 -2.45 -16.71
C MET A 253 -20.72 -1.89 -16.09
N GLU A 254 -21.88 -2.39 -16.51
CA GLU A 254 -23.19 -2.02 -15.93
C GLU A 254 -23.26 -2.37 -14.45
N ASN A 255 -22.84 -3.59 -14.07
CA ASN A 255 -22.82 -4.04 -12.67
C ASN A 255 -21.91 -3.15 -11.82
N GLY A 256 -20.72 -2.80 -12.31
CA GLY A 256 -19.83 -1.88 -11.63
C GLY A 256 -20.44 -0.50 -11.42
N ILE A 257 -21.13 0.04 -12.43
CA ILE A 257 -21.82 1.33 -12.35
C ILE A 257 -23.03 1.28 -11.40
N LEU A 258 -23.69 0.14 -11.26
CA LEU A 258 -24.76 -0.03 -10.26
C LEU A 258 -24.20 0.04 -8.83
N MET A 259 -22.98 -0.46 -8.60
CA MET A 259 -22.31 -0.38 -7.30
C MET A 259 -21.69 1.00 -7.03
N ASP A 260 -21.18 1.67 -8.06
CA ASP A 260 -20.64 3.04 -7.97
C ASP A 260 -21.32 3.95 -9.00
N PRO A 261 -22.54 4.43 -8.72
CA PRO A 261 -23.34 5.23 -9.67
C PRO A 261 -22.74 6.61 -9.97
N GLU A 262 -21.83 7.09 -9.16
CA GLU A 262 -21.19 8.39 -9.30
C GLU A 262 -19.88 8.34 -10.13
N ASN A 263 -19.47 7.17 -10.60
CA ASN A 263 -18.25 6.98 -11.38
C ASN A 263 -18.41 7.53 -12.81
N VAL A 264 -18.04 8.78 -12.97
CA VAL A 264 -18.13 9.49 -14.27
C VAL A 264 -17.27 8.79 -15.33
N SER A 265 -16.05 8.36 -14.96
CA SER A 265 -15.12 7.72 -15.91
C SER A 265 -15.67 6.40 -16.43
N ALA A 266 -16.22 5.57 -15.54
CA ALA A 266 -16.85 4.29 -15.92
C ALA A 266 -18.06 4.52 -16.84
N ARG A 267 -18.92 5.50 -16.56
CA ARG A 267 -20.06 5.83 -17.39
C ARG A 267 -19.65 6.31 -18.81
N ARG A 268 -18.66 7.20 -18.87
CA ARG A 268 -18.11 7.67 -20.15
C ARG A 268 -17.54 6.50 -20.97
N TYR A 269 -16.83 5.60 -20.29
CA TYR A 269 -16.27 4.43 -20.94
C TYR A 269 -17.37 3.47 -21.45
N LEU A 270 -18.39 3.19 -20.64
CA LEU A 270 -19.54 2.38 -21.06
C LEU A 270 -20.27 3.00 -22.26
N ALA A 271 -20.49 4.32 -22.25
CA ALA A 271 -21.10 5.02 -23.39
C ALA A 271 -20.26 4.86 -24.67
N GLN A 272 -18.92 4.96 -24.58
CA GLN A 272 -18.04 4.70 -25.72
C GLN A 272 -18.13 3.25 -26.22
N MET A 273 -18.27 2.27 -25.32
CA MET A 273 -18.47 0.86 -25.69
C MET A 273 -19.78 0.72 -26.46
N TYR A 274 -20.88 1.30 -26.00
CA TYR A 274 -22.16 1.29 -26.72
C TYR A 274 -22.10 1.96 -28.09
N LEU A 275 -21.34 3.05 -28.23
CA LEU A 275 -21.15 3.67 -29.54
C LEU A 275 -20.42 2.76 -30.53
N LYS A 276 -19.40 2.03 -30.06
CA LYS A 276 -18.67 1.05 -30.88
C LYS A 276 -19.57 -0.11 -31.33
N GLU A 277 -20.51 -0.52 -30.49
CA GLU A 277 -21.50 -1.54 -30.79
C GLU A 277 -22.68 -1.02 -31.62
N GLY A 278 -22.63 0.23 -32.10
CA GLY A 278 -23.67 0.83 -32.91
C GLY A 278 -24.97 1.13 -32.16
N SER A 279 -24.90 1.29 -30.83
CA SER A 279 -26.04 1.56 -29.96
C SER A 279 -25.98 2.96 -29.33
N PRO A 280 -26.09 4.04 -30.14
CA PRO A 280 -25.95 5.40 -29.63
C PRO A 280 -27.03 5.80 -28.63
N TRP A 281 -28.22 5.22 -28.70
CA TRP A 281 -29.29 5.47 -27.73
C TRP A 281 -28.93 4.98 -26.34
N MET A 282 -28.24 3.82 -26.21
CA MET A 282 -27.73 3.32 -24.93
C MET A 282 -26.62 4.22 -24.37
N ALA A 283 -25.75 4.71 -25.26
CA ALA A 283 -24.71 5.66 -24.86
C ALA A 283 -25.32 6.97 -24.29
N ILE A 284 -26.32 7.53 -24.98
CA ILE A 284 -27.07 8.72 -24.53
C ILE A 284 -27.70 8.42 -23.16
N PHE A 285 -28.45 7.34 -23.03
CA PHE A 285 -29.11 6.95 -21.78
C PHE A 285 -28.12 6.85 -20.63
N THR A 286 -26.99 6.17 -20.85
CA THR A 286 -25.93 5.99 -19.82
C THR A 286 -25.38 7.32 -19.33
N LEU A 287 -25.14 8.28 -20.24
CA LEU A 287 -24.62 9.60 -19.90
C LEU A 287 -25.68 10.47 -19.20
N GLU A 288 -26.94 10.43 -19.66
CA GLU A 288 -28.06 11.17 -19.05
C GLU A 288 -28.34 10.69 -17.62
N GLU A 289 -28.30 9.37 -17.38
CA GLU A 289 -28.37 8.83 -16.01
C GLU A 289 -27.23 9.35 -15.13
N GLY A 290 -26.01 9.48 -15.71
CA GLY A 290 -24.87 10.05 -15.00
C GLY A 290 -25.09 11.51 -14.56
N LEU A 291 -25.79 12.32 -15.37
CA LEU A 291 -26.07 13.72 -15.05
C LEU A 291 -26.96 13.88 -13.80
N ARG A 292 -27.77 12.87 -13.46
CA ARG A 292 -28.62 12.88 -12.26
C ARG A 292 -27.82 12.92 -10.97
N HIS A 293 -26.60 12.40 -10.99
CA HIS A 293 -25.69 12.41 -9.82
C HIS A 293 -24.93 13.71 -9.61
N LYS A 294 -25.11 14.69 -10.51
CA LYS A 294 -24.52 16.04 -10.42
C LYS A 294 -22.98 16.07 -10.37
N LYS A 295 -22.31 14.97 -10.71
CA LYS A 295 -20.86 14.89 -10.86
C LYS A 295 -20.47 14.90 -12.32
N GLY A 296 -19.32 15.47 -12.66
CA GLY A 296 -18.78 15.45 -14.02
C GLY A 296 -19.69 16.12 -15.07
N LEU A 297 -20.52 17.07 -14.67
CA LEU A 297 -21.53 17.69 -15.55
C LEU A 297 -20.91 18.24 -16.85
N GLY A 298 -19.70 18.79 -16.77
CA GLY A 298 -18.99 19.29 -17.94
C GLY A 298 -18.64 18.19 -18.90
N ASP A 299 -18.03 17.11 -18.43
CA ASP A 299 -17.54 16.00 -19.26
C ASP A 299 -18.68 15.20 -19.89
N LEU A 300 -19.70 14.86 -19.09
CA LEU A 300 -20.88 14.12 -19.58
C LEU A 300 -21.63 14.91 -20.65
N ASN A 301 -21.80 16.22 -20.45
CA ASN A 301 -22.45 17.06 -21.44
C ASN A 301 -21.59 17.24 -22.70
N VAL A 302 -20.25 17.25 -22.63
CA VAL A 302 -19.39 17.22 -23.81
C VAL A 302 -19.62 15.95 -24.61
N ASP A 303 -19.60 14.78 -23.93
CA ASP A 303 -19.78 13.49 -24.59
C ASP A 303 -21.18 13.38 -25.24
N LEU A 304 -22.24 13.82 -24.55
CA LEU A 304 -23.59 13.91 -25.12
C LEU A 304 -23.65 14.83 -26.36
N GLY A 305 -23.02 16.00 -26.25
CA GLY A 305 -22.94 16.96 -27.36
C GLY A 305 -22.25 16.36 -28.59
N GLN A 306 -21.17 15.59 -28.38
CA GLN A 306 -20.47 14.87 -29.46
C GLN A 306 -21.35 13.82 -30.11
N ILE A 307 -22.14 13.05 -29.33
CA ILE A 307 -23.06 12.05 -29.88
C ILE A 307 -24.16 12.71 -30.71
N TYR A 308 -24.81 13.75 -30.18
CA TYR A 308 -25.85 14.47 -30.92
C TYR A 308 -25.31 15.17 -32.16
N PHE A 309 -24.10 15.75 -32.06
CA PHE A 309 -23.43 16.36 -33.23
C PHE A 309 -23.16 15.33 -34.35
N SER A 310 -22.68 14.13 -33.99
CA SER A 310 -22.44 13.05 -34.95
C SER A 310 -23.72 12.59 -35.66
N GLN A 311 -24.86 12.69 -34.96
CA GLN A 311 -26.20 12.39 -35.49
C GLN A 311 -26.82 13.56 -36.25
N LYS A 312 -26.11 14.68 -36.43
CA LYS A 312 -26.60 15.93 -37.06
C LYS A 312 -27.76 16.59 -36.28
N ARG A 313 -27.91 16.25 -34.99
CA ARG A 313 -28.86 16.86 -34.07
C ARG A 313 -28.21 18.07 -33.39
N TYR A 314 -28.05 19.12 -34.20
CA TYR A 314 -27.18 20.25 -33.85
C TYR A 314 -27.73 21.13 -32.71
N ASP A 315 -29.07 21.23 -32.60
CA ASP A 315 -29.69 22.02 -31.51
C ASP A 315 -29.52 21.33 -30.15
N GLU A 316 -29.69 20.00 -30.06
CA GLU A 316 -29.41 19.25 -28.87
C GLU A 316 -27.90 19.21 -28.52
N ALA A 317 -27.05 19.10 -29.56
CA ALA A 317 -25.61 19.19 -29.36
C ALA A 317 -25.20 20.55 -28.77
N LEU A 318 -25.77 21.64 -29.28
CA LEU A 318 -25.53 23.00 -28.78
C LEU A 318 -25.95 23.13 -27.32
N ASP A 319 -27.13 22.62 -26.96
CA ASP A 319 -27.62 22.66 -25.55
C ASP A 319 -26.65 21.96 -24.60
N CYS A 320 -26.20 20.76 -24.97
CA CYS A 320 -25.23 19.99 -24.20
C CYS A 320 -23.87 20.72 -24.09
N TYR A 321 -23.34 21.24 -25.18
CA TYR A 321 -22.08 21.97 -25.19
C TYR A 321 -22.16 23.28 -24.36
N MET A 322 -23.27 23.98 -24.40
CA MET A 322 -23.47 25.17 -23.59
C MET A 322 -23.55 24.81 -22.08
N LYS A 323 -24.24 23.71 -21.73
CA LYS A 323 -24.26 23.20 -20.35
C LYS A 323 -22.85 22.80 -19.89
N ALA A 324 -22.07 22.13 -20.73
CA ALA A 324 -20.67 21.79 -20.45
C ALA A 324 -19.83 23.05 -20.18
N TRP A 325 -19.97 24.05 -21.06
CA TRP A 325 -19.30 25.34 -20.90
C TRP A 325 -19.70 26.06 -19.60
N LEU A 326 -20.98 26.04 -19.25
CA LEU A 326 -21.50 26.59 -18.00
C LEU A 326 -20.95 25.84 -16.77
N ALA A 327 -20.69 24.56 -16.88
CA ALA A 327 -20.06 23.74 -15.83
C ALA A 327 -18.53 23.91 -15.76
N GLY A 328 -17.93 24.80 -16.56
CA GLY A 328 -16.49 25.09 -16.54
C GLY A 328 -15.64 24.24 -17.50
N ASN A 329 -16.24 23.37 -18.32
CA ASN A 329 -15.50 22.58 -19.29
C ASN A 329 -15.27 23.34 -20.60
N SER A 330 -14.01 23.67 -20.90
CA SER A 330 -13.63 24.45 -22.10
C SER A 330 -13.98 23.77 -23.42
N GLN A 331 -14.07 22.45 -23.48
CA GLN A 331 -14.47 21.68 -24.66
C GLN A 331 -15.95 21.99 -25.05
N GLY A 332 -16.78 22.31 -24.07
CA GLY A 332 -18.14 22.76 -24.33
C GLY A 332 -18.20 24.03 -25.18
N ARG A 333 -17.32 25.00 -24.95
CA ARG A 333 -17.19 26.20 -25.79
C ARG A 333 -16.81 25.84 -27.22
N ILE A 334 -15.77 25.00 -27.38
CA ILE A 334 -15.30 24.57 -28.69
C ILE A 334 -16.40 23.84 -29.47
N GLY A 335 -17.13 22.95 -28.77
CA GLY A 335 -18.26 22.25 -29.38
C GLY A 335 -19.39 23.18 -29.83
N ALA A 336 -19.73 24.19 -29.04
CA ALA A 336 -20.72 25.22 -29.41
C ALA A 336 -20.28 26.07 -30.60
N GLU A 337 -18.99 26.45 -30.65
CA GLU A 337 -18.41 27.16 -31.80
C GLU A 337 -18.50 26.31 -33.07
N ASN A 338 -18.22 25.00 -33.00
CA ASN A 338 -18.36 24.06 -34.11
C ASN A 338 -19.80 23.98 -34.63
N VAL A 339 -20.80 23.99 -33.75
CA VAL A 339 -22.22 24.05 -34.15
C VAL A 339 -22.50 25.35 -34.90
N GLY A 340 -22.00 26.51 -34.42
CA GLY A 340 -22.11 27.79 -35.08
C GLY A 340 -21.52 27.75 -36.51
N HIS A 341 -20.35 27.12 -36.68
CA HIS A 341 -19.74 26.95 -38.00
C HIS A 341 -20.59 26.09 -38.93
N VAL A 342 -21.26 25.03 -38.40
CA VAL A 342 -22.15 24.21 -39.24
C VAL A 342 -23.32 25.03 -39.76
N TYR A 343 -23.96 25.88 -38.95
CA TYR A 343 -25.07 26.74 -39.37
C TYR A 343 -24.59 27.83 -40.38
N SER A 344 -23.45 28.45 -40.11
CA SER A 344 -22.87 29.43 -41.06
C SER A 344 -22.56 28.80 -42.40
N ASN A 345 -21.97 27.63 -42.46
CA ASN A 345 -21.68 26.90 -43.69
C ASN A 345 -22.94 26.45 -44.45
N ALA A 346 -24.05 26.31 -43.72
CA ALA A 346 -25.37 25.99 -44.30
C ALA A 346 -26.11 27.24 -44.80
N GLY A 347 -25.55 28.45 -44.61
CA GLY A 347 -26.16 29.72 -44.97
C GLY A 347 -27.19 30.25 -43.97
N ASP A 348 -27.24 29.67 -42.74
CA ASP A 348 -28.07 30.14 -41.63
C ASP A 348 -27.24 31.05 -40.71
N ASP A 349 -26.87 32.23 -41.24
CA ASP A 349 -26.01 33.19 -40.55
C ASP A 349 -26.69 33.79 -39.34
N GLU A 350 -28.03 33.85 -39.27
CA GLU A 350 -28.78 34.35 -38.14
C GLU A 350 -28.59 33.42 -36.92
N LYS A 351 -28.76 32.11 -37.11
CA LYS A 351 -28.50 31.12 -36.03
C LYS A 351 -27.05 31.09 -35.61
N ALA A 352 -26.12 31.14 -36.58
CA ALA A 352 -24.69 31.17 -36.28
C ALA A 352 -24.32 32.35 -35.39
N GLU A 353 -24.77 33.57 -35.73
CA GLU A 353 -24.45 34.78 -34.98
C GLU A 353 -25.12 34.74 -33.58
N ALA A 354 -26.32 34.20 -33.47
CA ALA A 354 -26.97 33.99 -32.17
C ALA A 354 -26.16 33.08 -31.22
N ILE A 355 -25.55 31.99 -31.78
CA ILE A 355 -24.66 31.09 -31.04
C ILE A 355 -23.40 31.81 -30.59
N TYR A 356 -22.72 32.51 -31.48
CA TYR A 356 -21.50 33.24 -31.14
C TYR A 356 -21.76 34.35 -30.12
N LYS A 357 -22.89 35.02 -30.19
CA LYS A 357 -23.32 36.00 -29.19
C LYS A 357 -23.46 35.37 -27.82
N ARG A 358 -24.18 34.23 -27.69
CA ARG A 358 -24.33 33.50 -26.42
C ARG A 358 -22.99 33.08 -25.82
N ILE A 359 -22.01 32.68 -26.68
CA ILE A 359 -20.66 32.32 -26.23
C ILE A 359 -19.91 33.55 -25.70
N ARG A 360 -20.05 34.71 -26.37
CA ARG A 360 -19.42 35.97 -25.93
C ARG A 360 -19.99 36.55 -24.64
N GLU A 361 -21.30 36.46 -24.45
CA GLU A 361 -22.00 37.03 -23.30
C GLU A 361 -21.67 36.31 -21.97
N LYS A 362 -21.11 35.11 -22.02
CA LYS A 362 -20.65 34.40 -20.81
C LYS A 362 -19.23 34.84 -20.37
N ARG A 363 -18.58 35.76 -21.05
CA ARG A 363 -17.34 36.34 -20.54
C ARG A 363 -17.64 37.31 -19.42
#